data_fd313fff8be781e58d573f1c18a85923
#
_entry.id   fd313fff8be781e58d573f1c18a85923
#
_cell.length_a   1.000
_cell.length_b   1.000
_cell.length_c   1.000
_cell.angle_alpha   90.00
_cell.angle_beta   90.00
_cell.angle_gamma   90.00
#
_symmetry.space_group_name_H-M   'P 1'
#
loop_
_entity.id
_entity.type
_entity.pdbx_description
1 polymer ?
#
loop_
_entity_poly.entity_id
_entity_poly.type
_entity_poly.pdbx_seq_one_letter_code
_entity_poly.pdbx_strand_id
1 'polypeptide(L)'
;MNEKNILLAARVVSLLFTPYYLPVVGLIALFTFSYLSMLPRGYQLTMLLIVYLSTVLFPTLLLHAYRQYTGWSPIQFGHKERRVVPYVISILCYFLCYYLMLVAHVPHVINSIVVAALAIQIICALINIGWGVSSHTAAIGGVTGGLLAFSLIFNFNPVWWLCVMILLAGIVATLSLIHI
;
A
#
# COMPACT_ATOMS: atom_id res chain seq x y z
N MET A 1 -23.61 19.49 6.46
CA MET A 1 -22.23 19.13 6.06
C MET A 1 -22.26 19.04 4.54
N ASN A 2 -21.52 19.91 3.83
CA ASN A 2 -21.64 20.00 2.37
C ASN A 2 -21.18 18.71 1.69
N GLU A 3 -21.99 18.17 0.77
CA GLU A 3 -21.67 16.96 -0.03
C GLU A 3 -20.27 17.04 -0.66
N LYS A 4 -19.86 18.24 -1.09
CA LYS A 4 -18.52 18.49 -1.62
C LYS A 4 -17.41 18.19 -0.63
N ASN A 5 -17.60 18.48 0.67
CA ASN A 5 -16.59 18.21 1.71
C ASN A 5 -16.51 16.72 2.02
N ILE A 6 -17.62 16.00 1.96
CA ILE A 6 -17.66 14.55 2.15
C ILE A 6 -16.95 13.84 0.98
N LEU A 7 -17.22 14.27 -0.25
CA LEU A 7 -16.57 13.76 -1.46
C LEU A 7 -15.05 14.05 -1.46
N LEU A 8 -14.64 15.22 -0.98
CA LEU A 8 -13.24 15.60 -0.88
C LEU A 8 -12.52 14.79 0.20
N ALA A 9 -13.13 14.63 1.36
CA ALA A 9 -12.61 13.77 2.43
C ALA A 9 -12.51 12.31 1.98
N ALA A 10 -13.53 11.79 1.29
CA ALA A 10 -13.52 10.45 0.72
C ALA A 10 -12.38 10.26 -0.28
N ARG A 11 -12.15 11.25 -1.15
CA ARG A 11 -11.07 11.22 -2.15
C ARG A 11 -9.69 11.28 -1.49
N VAL A 12 -9.49 12.09 -0.45
CA VAL A 12 -8.24 12.18 0.31
C VAL A 12 -7.98 10.87 1.06
N VAL A 13 -8.99 10.30 1.73
CA VAL A 13 -8.88 9.01 2.41
C VAL A 13 -8.55 7.90 1.41
N SER A 14 -9.22 7.86 0.27
CA SER A 14 -8.94 6.89 -0.79
C SER A 14 -7.52 7.01 -1.36
N LEU A 15 -6.99 8.22 -1.49
CA LEU A 15 -5.61 8.45 -1.93
C LEU A 15 -4.59 7.98 -0.88
N LEU A 16 -4.82 8.27 0.41
CA LEU A 16 -3.93 7.86 1.50
C LEU A 16 -3.88 6.34 1.68
N PHE A 17 -5.01 5.66 1.46
CA PHE A 17 -5.12 4.20 1.56
C PHE A 17 -4.94 3.47 0.23
N THR A 18 -4.35 4.12 -0.78
CA THR A 18 -3.89 3.42 -1.97
C THR A 18 -2.83 2.39 -1.58
N PRO A 19 -2.87 1.16 -2.08
CA PRO A 19 -1.92 0.10 -1.71
C PRO A 19 -0.45 0.50 -1.88
N TYR A 20 -0.18 1.48 -2.73
CA TYR A 20 1.16 2.01 -2.97
C TYR A 20 1.78 2.74 -1.77
N TYR A 21 0.98 3.43 -0.94
CA TYR A 21 1.46 4.17 0.23
C TYR A 21 1.60 3.30 1.48
N LEU A 22 1.04 2.11 1.45
CA LEU A 22 0.96 1.22 2.61
C LEU A 22 2.31 0.87 3.23
N PRO A 23 3.34 0.46 2.44
CA PRO A 23 4.66 0.16 2.99
C PRO A 23 5.31 1.39 3.59
N VAL A 24 5.07 2.57 3.02
CA VAL A 24 5.62 3.85 3.54
C VAL A 24 4.99 4.18 4.89
N VAL A 25 3.67 4.08 5.00
CA VAL A 25 2.94 4.30 6.27
C VAL A 25 3.36 3.28 7.32
N GLY A 26 3.49 2.00 6.94
CA GLY A 26 3.97 0.94 7.82
C GLY A 26 5.38 1.20 8.35
N LEU A 27 6.30 1.68 7.50
CA LEU A 27 7.65 2.07 7.91
C LEU A 27 7.66 3.29 8.83
N ILE A 28 6.88 4.31 8.54
CA ILE A 28 6.74 5.49 9.42
C ILE A 28 6.24 5.06 10.79
N ALA A 29 5.22 4.21 10.85
CA ALA A 29 4.71 3.67 12.09
C ALA A 29 5.79 2.88 12.87
N LEU A 30 6.56 2.04 12.18
CA LEU A 30 7.66 1.28 12.77
C LEU A 30 8.76 2.20 13.32
N PHE A 31 9.17 3.22 12.59
CA PHE A 31 10.20 4.15 13.05
C PHE A 31 9.73 5.06 14.18
N THR A 32 8.42 5.28 14.35
CA THR A 32 7.88 6.10 15.44
C THR A 32 7.59 5.30 16.71
N PHE A 33 7.11 4.06 16.57
CA PHE A 33 6.56 3.27 17.70
C PHE A 33 7.41 2.07 18.11
N SER A 34 8.47 1.77 17.38
CA SER A 34 9.37 0.64 17.68
C SER A 34 10.73 1.16 18.17
N TYR A 35 11.53 0.27 18.76
CA TYR A 35 12.93 0.54 19.09
C TYR A 35 13.78 0.93 17.87
N LEU A 36 13.28 0.71 16.65
CA LEU A 36 13.88 1.19 15.41
C LEU A 36 13.91 2.73 15.32
N SER A 37 13.19 3.44 16.20
CA SER A 37 13.32 4.91 16.38
C SER A 37 14.73 5.34 16.80
N MET A 38 15.51 4.43 17.40
CA MET A 38 16.90 4.68 17.82
C MET A 38 17.90 4.63 16.66
N LEU A 39 17.49 4.18 15.48
CA LEU A 39 18.34 4.21 14.29
C LEU A 39 18.69 5.65 13.88
N PRO A 40 19.88 5.89 13.32
CA PRO A 40 20.25 7.22 12.84
C PRO A 40 19.20 7.77 11.87
N ARG A 41 18.81 9.03 12.06
CA ARG A 41 17.77 9.68 11.23
C ARG A 41 18.09 9.65 9.73
N GLY A 42 19.37 9.76 9.37
CA GLY A 42 19.80 9.65 7.99
C GLY A 42 19.47 8.28 7.38
N TYR A 43 19.68 7.20 8.16
CA TYR A 43 19.34 5.85 7.73
C TYR A 43 17.82 5.65 7.58
N GLN A 44 17.03 6.15 8.53
CA GLN A 44 15.56 6.11 8.45
C GLN A 44 15.03 6.83 7.21
N LEU A 45 15.56 8.03 6.94
CA LEU A 45 15.22 8.82 5.76
C LEU A 45 15.58 8.11 4.45
N THR A 46 16.78 7.52 4.38
CA THR A 46 17.22 6.77 3.20
C THR A 46 16.30 5.57 2.92
N MET A 47 15.93 4.82 3.97
CA MET A 47 15.02 3.69 3.83
C MET A 47 13.62 4.12 3.38
N LEU A 48 13.07 5.17 4.00
CA LEU A 48 11.80 5.75 3.58
C LEU A 48 11.83 6.21 2.12
N LEU A 49 12.93 6.82 1.71
CA LEU A 49 13.10 7.32 0.34
C LEU A 49 13.17 6.16 -0.67
N ILE A 50 13.94 5.11 -0.38
CA ILE A 50 14.03 3.92 -1.23
C ILE A 50 12.65 3.28 -1.39
N VAL A 51 11.93 3.06 -0.29
CA VAL A 51 10.60 2.45 -0.32
C VAL A 51 9.61 3.36 -1.05
N TYR A 52 9.58 4.66 -0.76
CA TYR A 52 8.71 5.63 -1.44
C TYR A 52 8.95 5.66 -2.95
N LEU A 53 10.20 5.77 -3.38
CA LEU A 53 10.54 5.75 -4.80
C LEU A 53 10.07 4.47 -5.48
N SER A 54 10.36 3.32 -4.86
CA SER A 54 10.06 2.02 -5.47
C SER A 54 8.57 1.65 -5.43
N THR A 55 7.83 2.00 -4.36
CA THR A 55 6.44 1.57 -4.19
C THR A 55 5.41 2.58 -4.65
N VAL A 56 5.77 3.87 -4.71
CA VAL A 56 4.86 4.95 -5.11
C VAL A 56 5.26 5.53 -6.46
N LEU A 57 6.48 6.05 -6.55
CA LEU A 57 6.90 6.83 -7.71
C LEU A 57 7.09 5.96 -8.96
N PHE A 58 7.80 4.85 -8.86
CA PHE A 58 8.02 3.95 -10.00
C PHE A 58 6.71 3.37 -10.56
N PRO A 59 5.81 2.77 -9.76
CA PRO A 59 4.56 2.24 -10.30
C PRO A 59 3.69 3.32 -10.94
N THR A 60 3.61 4.52 -10.34
CA THR A 60 2.80 5.62 -10.89
C THR A 60 3.37 6.14 -12.21
N LEU A 61 4.69 6.29 -12.31
CA LEU A 61 5.35 6.70 -13.56
C LEU A 61 5.20 5.64 -14.66
N LEU A 62 5.43 4.36 -14.33
CA LEU A 62 5.28 3.26 -15.29
C LEU A 62 3.84 3.15 -15.79
N LEU A 63 2.87 3.29 -14.88
CA LEU A 63 1.46 3.27 -15.24
C LEU A 63 1.08 4.47 -16.12
N HIS A 64 1.61 5.65 -15.81
CA HIS A 64 1.41 6.85 -16.63
C HIS A 64 2.03 6.71 -18.01
N ALA A 65 3.28 6.25 -18.09
CA ALA A 65 3.97 5.97 -19.34
C ALA A 65 3.23 4.91 -20.17
N TYR A 66 2.78 3.82 -19.53
CA TYR A 66 1.99 2.79 -20.20
C TYR A 66 0.69 3.35 -20.79
N ARG A 67 -0.01 4.21 -20.05
CA ARG A 67 -1.23 4.88 -20.52
C ARG A 67 -0.98 5.79 -21.71
N GLN A 68 0.12 6.53 -21.70
CA GLN A 68 0.49 7.40 -22.83
C GLN A 68 0.88 6.59 -24.10
N TYR A 69 1.65 5.50 -23.89
CA TYR A 69 2.15 4.71 -25.01
C TYR A 69 1.05 3.91 -25.71
N THR A 70 0.07 3.41 -24.95
CA THR A 70 -1.00 2.56 -25.50
C THR A 70 -2.18 3.36 -26.05
N GLY A 71 -2.12 4.70 -26.00
CA GLY A 71 -3.19 5.58 -26.53
C GLY A 71 -4.55 5.20 -25.95
N TRP A 72 -4.67 5.17 -24.64
CA TRP A 72 -5.84 4.66 -23.93
C TRP A 72 -7.17 5.24 -24.42
N SER A 73 -7.66 4.69 -25.54
CA SER A 73 -9.08 4.90 -25.90
C SER A 73 -9.93 3.95 -25.04
N PRO A 74 -11.00 4.46 -24.41
CA PRO A 74 -11.85 3.67 -23.51
C PRO A 74 -12.48 2.42 -24.13
N ILE A 75 -12.38 2.28 -25.45
CA ILE A 75 -13.16 1.32 -26.26
C ILE A 75 -12.37 0.05 -26.58
N GLN A 76 -11.02 0.06 -26.55
CA GLN A 76 -10.21 -1.03 -27.13
C GLN A 76 -9.70 -2.09 -26.14
N PHE A 77 -9.70 -1.83 -24.84
CA PHE A 77 -9.20 -2.81 -23.85
C PHE A 77 -10.35 -3.44 -23.06
N GLY A 78 -10.36 -4.77 -23.00
CA GLY A 78 -11.33 -5.53 -22.20
C GLY A 78 -11.30 -5.13 -20.72
N HIS A 79 -12.44 -5.19 -20.04
CA HIS A 79 -12.58 -4.85 -18.61
C HIS A 79 -11.55 -5.57 -17.71
N LYS A 80 -11.05 -6.74 -18.13
CA LYS A 80 -10.08 -7.55 -17.36
C LYS A 80 -8.66 -6.95 -17.43
N GLU A 81 -8.21 -6.49 -18.58
CA GLU A 81 -6.85 -5.95 -18.78
C GLU A 81 -6.63 -4.67 -17.96
N ARG A 82 -7.64 -3.81 -17.91
CA ARG A 82 -7.60 -2.58 -17.09
C ARG A 82 -7.38 -2.83 -15.61
N ARG A 83 -7.82 -3.99 -15.10
CA ARG A 83 -7.70 -4.34 -13.68
C ARG A 83 -6.38 -5.04 -13.38
N VAL A 84 -5.88 -5.86 -14.29
CA VAL A 84 -4.68 -6.70 -14.06
C VAL A 84 -3.38 -5.93 -14.27
N VAL A 85 -3.29 -5.06 -15.27
CA VAL A 85 -2.06 -4.32 -15.61
C VAL A 85 -1.50 -3.51 -14.43
N PRO A 86 -2.29 -2.72 -13.67
CA PRO A 86 -1.76 -1.99 -12.51
C PRO A 86 -1.15 -2.91 -11.44
N TYR A 87 -1.75 -4.10 -11.22
CA TYR A 87 -1.22 -5.07 -10.25
C TYR A 87 0.10 -5.67 -10.71
N VAL A 88 0.22 -6.03 -11.98
CA VAL A 88 1.47 -6.58 -12.53
C VAL A 88 2.61 -5.56 -12.41
N ILE A 89 2.36 -4.31 -12.80
CA ILE A 89 3.34 -3.23 -12.68
C ILE A 89 3.76 -3.05 -11.20
N SER A 90 2.79 -3.03 -10.29
CA SER A 90 3.09 -2.87 -8.87
C SER A 90 3.88 -4.05 -8.29
N ILE A 91 3.53 -5.29 -8.63
CA ILE A 91 4.26 -6.48 -8.20
C ILE A 91 5.73 -6.41 -8.64
N LEU A 92 6.00 -6.04 -9.90
CA LEU A 92 7.36 -5.87 -10.40
C LEU A 92 8.13 -4.78 -9.63
N CYS A 93 7.49 -3.65 -9.34
CA CYS A 93 8.10 -2.57 -8.57
C CYS A 93 8.39 -2.96 -7.11
N TYR A 94 7.49 -3.74 -6.47
CA TYR A 94 7.71 -4.25 -5.12
C TYR A 94 8.83 -5.29 -5.08
N PHE A 95 8.93 -6.13 -6.11
CA PHE A 95 10.03 -7.07 -6.24
C PHE A 95 11.37 -6.35 -6.41
N LEU A 96 11.40 -5.28 -7.22
CA LEU A 96 12.57 -4.42 -7.36
C LEU A 96 12.93 -3.76 -6.03
N CYS A 97 11.94 -3.26 -5.28
CA CYS A 97 12.15 -2.69 -3.95
C CYS A 97 12.79 -3.70 -2.99
N TYR A 98 12.25 -4.91 -2.95
CA TYR A 98 12.81 -6.01 -2.14
C TYR A 98 14.27 -6.29 -2.51
N TYR A 99 14.58 -6.37 -3.80
CA TYR A 99 15.95 -6.59 -4.27
C TYR A 99 16.90 -5.45 -3.86
N LEU A 100 16.46 -4.19 -4.03
CA LEU A 100 17.25 -3.02 -3.59
C LEU A 100 17.52 -3.04 -2.08
N MET A 101 16.53 -3.43 -1.28
CA MET A 101 16.68 -3.55 0.17
C MET A 101 17.65 -4.67 0.57
N LEU A 102 17.66 -5.79 -0.17
CA LEU A 102 18.65 -6.86 0.04
C LEU A 102 20.06 -6.39 -0.25
N VAL A 103 20.27 -5.69 -1.37
CA VAL A 103 21.59 -5.13 -1.74
C VAL A 103 22.06 -4.08 -0.74
N ALA A 104 21.13 -3.30 -0.18
CA ALA A 104 21.41 -2.31 0.85
C ALA A 104 21.63 -2.91 2.26
N HIS A 105 21.62 -4.24 2.40
CA HIS A 105 21.77 -4.96 3.68
C HIS A 105 20.81 -4.48 4.77
N VAL A 106 19.56 -4.22 4.39
CA VAL A 106 18.52 -3.73 5.31
C VAL A 106 18.12 -4.84 6.30
N PRO A 107 17.89 -4.52 7.59
CA PRO A 107 17.41 -5.49 8.57
C PRO A 107 16.17 -6.24 8.11
N HIS A 108 16.13 -7.56 8.35
CA HIS A 108 15.02 -8.43 7.92
C HIS A 108 13.64 -7.98 8.38
N VAL A 109 13.56 -7.33 9.54
CA VAL A 109 12.30 -6.79 10.08
C VAL A 109 11.70 -5.71 9.18
N ILE A 110 12.52 -4.81 8.66
CA ILE A 110 12.06 -3.75 7.75
C ILE A 110 11.68 -4.38 6.40
N ASN A 111 12.48 -5.32 5.94
CA ASN A 111 12.26 -6.01 4.68
C ASN A 111 10.97 -6.86 4.69
N SER A 112 10.58 -7.41 5.83
CA SER A 112 9.35 -8.19 5.98
C SER A 112 8.07 -7.40 5.65
N ILE A 113 8.08 -6.07 5.84
CA ILE A 113 6.94 -5.21 5.45
C ILE A 113 6.75 -5.21 3.94
N VAL A 114 7.84 -5.08 3.20
CA VAL A 114 7.79 -5.06 1.72
C VAL A 114 7.37 -6.44 1.20
N VAL A 115 7.86 -7.51 1.82
CA VAL A 115 7.46 -8.89 1.48
C VAL A 115 5.99 -9.13 1.76
N ALA A 116 5.48 -8.68 2.92
CA ALA A 116 4.07 -8.79 3.26
C ALA A 116 3.19 -8.00 2.27
N ALA A 117 3.58 -6.77 1.93
CA ALA A 117 2.89 -5.96 0.95
C ALA A 117 2.91 -6.61 -0.45
N LEU A 118 4.03 -7.20 -0.86
CA LEU A 118 4.16 -7.97 -2.11
C LEU A 118 3.20 -9.17 -2.11
N ALA A 119 3.14 -9.93 -1.02
CA ALA A 119 2.25 -11.08 -0.89
C ALA A 119 0.77 -10.66 -1.03
N ILE A 120 0.38 -9.57 -0.37
CA ILE A 120 -0.98 -9.01 -0.49
C ILE A 120 -1.29 -8.62 -1.94
N GLN A 121 -0.35 -7.96 -2.63
CA GLN A 121 -0.52 -7.58 -4.04
C GLN A 121 -0.70 -8.80 -4.95
N ILE A 122 0.08 -9.86 -4.74
CA ILE A 122 -0.05 -11.11 -5.50
C ILE A 122 -1.41 -11.77 -5.26
N ILE A 123 -1.84 -11.89 -4.00
CA ILE A 123 -3.14 -12.46 -3.63
C ILE A 123 -4.28 -11.65 -4.25
N CYS A 124 -4.23 -10.32 -4.14
CA CYS A 124 -5.23 -9.43 -4.75
C CYS A 124 -5.25 -9.56 -6.27
N ALA A 125 -4.10 -9.67 -6.91
CA ALA A 125 -4.01 -9.86 -8.36
C ALA A 125 -4.68 -11.18 -8.79
N LEU A 126 -4.41 -12.29 -8.08
CA LEU A 126 -5.00 -13.59 -8.36
C LEU A 126 -6.52 -13.58 -8.20
N ILE A 127 -7.02 -13.01 -7.12
CA ILE A 127 -8.47 -12.95 -6.88
C ILE A 127 -9.14 -12.02 -7.90
N ASN A 128 -8.47 -10.92 -8.29
CA ASN A 128 -9.03 -9.94 -9.22
C ASN A 128 -9.18 -10.46 -10.66
N ILE A 129 -8.57 -11.59 -10.99
CA ILE A 129 -8.81 -12.29 -12.27
C ILE A 129 -10.23 -12.86 -12.33
N GLY A 130 -10.74 -13.36 -11.21
CA GLY A 130 -12.07 -13.97 -11.10
C GLY A 130 -13.14 -13.02 -10.56
N TRP A 131 -12.82 -12.31 -9.50
CA TRP A 131 -13.73 -11.42 -8.78
C TRP A 131 -13.12 -10.04 -8.56
N GLY A 132 -13.91 -8.98 -8.73
CA GLY A 132 -13.45 -7.61 -8.48
C GLY A 132 -13.19 -7.38 -6.98
N VAL A 133 -11.93 -7.34 -6.58
CA VAL A 133 -11.52 -7.05 -5.19
C VAL A 133 -11.13 -5.58 -5.06
N SER A 134 -11.60 -4.96 -3.99
CA SER A 134 -11.16 -3.62 -3.63
C SER A 134 -9.75 -3.66 -3.04
N SER A 135 -8.78 -3.10 -3.77
CA SER A 135 -7.40 -2.98 -3.32
C SER A 135 -7.25 -2.18 -2.03
N HIS A 136 -8.16 -1.24 -1.78
CA HIS A 136 -8.14 -0.42 -0.56
C HIS A 136 -8.50 -1.22 0.70
N THR A 137 -9.52 -2.09 0.62
CA THR A 137 -9.92 -2.94 1.75
C THR A 137 -8.85 -3.99 2.07
N ALA A 138 -8.23 -4.57 1.03
CA ALA A 138 -7.10 -5.49 1.19
C ALA A 138 -5.90 -4.79 1.84
N ALA A 139 -5.65 -3.55 1.45
CA ALA A 139 -4.61 -2.70 2.00
C ALA A 139 -4.80 -2.48 3.51
N ILE A 140 -5.99 -2.09 3.95
CA ILE A 140 -6.28 -1.86 5.37
C ILE A 140 -6.19 -3.16 6.16
N GLY A 141 -6.67 -4.28 5.60
CA GLY A 141 -6.50 -5.61 6.20
C GLY A 141 -5.02 -5.96 6.42
N GLY A 142 -4.17 -5.65 5.43
CA GLY A 142 -2.72 -5.82 5.52
C GLY A 142 -2.08 -4.99 6.64
N VAL A 143 -2.46 -3.71 6.77
CA VAL A 143 -1.96 -2.85 7.87
C VAL A 143 -2.42 -3.38 9.22
N THR A 144 -3.68 -3.78 9.33
CA THR A 144 -4.22 -4.31 10.59
C THR A 144 -3.50 -5.60 10.99
N GLY A 145 -3.28 -6.52 10.04
CA GLY A 145 -2.50 -7.73 10.27
C GLY A 145 -1.04 -7.46 10.63
N GLY A 146 -0.41 -6.50 9.94
CA GLY A 146 0.94 -6.05 10.24
C GLY A 146 1.07 -5.44 11.64
N LEU A 147 0.14 -4.59 12.04
CA LEU A 147 0.09 -4.02 13.40
C LEU A 147 -0.02 -5.11 14.47
N LEU A 148 -0.86 -6.13 14.27
CA LEU A 148 -0.98 -7.27 15.17
C LEU A 148 0.34 -8.05 15.24
N ALA A 149 0.93 -8.38 14.10
CA ALA A 149 2.20 -9.10 14.06
C ALA A 149 3.32 -8.34 14.76
N PHE A 150 3.44 -7.02 14.51
CA PHE A 150 4.45 -6.20 15.18
C PHE A 150 4.18 -6.01 16.67
N SER A 151 2.92 -5.95 17.10
CA SER A 151 2.59 -5.89 18.53
C SER A 151 3.06 -7.13 19.27
N LEU A 152 2.97 -8.30 18.64
CA LEU A 152 3.47 -9.55 19.21
C LEU A 152 5.00 -9.61 19.24
N ILE A 153 5.66 -9.13 18.17
CA ILE A 153 7.13 -9.15 18.08
C ILE A 153 7.77 -8.15 19.03
N PHE A 154 7.22 -6.95 19.11
CA PHE A 154 7.80 -5.84 19.89
C PHE A 154 7.14 -5.63 21.25
N ASN A 155 6.15 -6.46 21.61
CA ASN A 155 5.44 -6.44 22.87
C ASN A 155 4.92 -5.04 23.27
N PHE A 156 4.34 -4.31 22.29
CA PHE A 156 3.67 -3.03 22.55
C PHE A 156 2.14 -3.18 22.47
N ASN A 157 1.41 -2.29 23.14
CA ASN A 157 -0.05 -2.35 23.14
C ASN A 157 -0.64 -1.59 21.94
N PRO A 158 -1.18 -2.30 20.91
CA PRO A 158 -1.66 -1.69 19.68
C PRO A 158 -3.14 -1.27 19.73
N VAL A 159 -3.82 -1.38 20.89
CA VAL A 159 -5.30 -1.27 20.98
C VAL A 159 -5.82 0.02 20.36
N TRP A 160 -5.21 1.17 20.64
CA TRP A 160 -5.62 2.45 20.07
C TRP A 160 -5.50 2.48 18.54
N TRP A 161 -4.41 1.94 18.01
CA TRP A 161 -4.17 1.86 16.58
C TRP A 161 -5.13 0.90 15.90
N LEU A 162 -5.43 -0.23 16.52
CA LEU A 162 -6.42 -1.19 16.02
C LEU A 162 -7.81 -0.57 15.97
N CYS A 163 -8.24 0.17 17.01
CA CYS A 163 -9.51 0.88 16.99
C CYS A 163 -9.59 1.88 15.83
N VAL A 164 -8.53 2.68 15.62
CA VAL A 164 -8.46 3.62 14.50
C VAL A 164 -8.52 2.89 13.15
N MET A 165 -7.79 1.79 13.00
CA MET A 165 -7.77 1.01 11.75
C MET A 165 -9.12 0.34 11.46
N ILE A 166 -9.83 -0.16 12.48
CA ILE A 166 -11.16 -0.74 12.32
C ILE A 166 -12.17 0.34 11.89
N LEU A 167 -12.13 1.53 12.49
CA LEU A 167 -12.96 2.66 12.08
C LEU A 167 -12.68 3.08 10.63
N LEU A 168 -11.41 3.17 10.26
CA LEU A 168 -11.00 3.49 8.89
C LEU A 168 -11.42 2.39 7.91
N ALA A 169 -11.31 1.12 8.29
CA ALA A 169 -11.79 -0.01 7.49
C ALA A 169 -13.30 0.11 7.23
N GLY A 170 -14.10 0.47 8.22
CA GLY A 170 -15.53 0.71 8.08
C GLY A 170 -15.83 1.85 7.11
N ILE A 171 -15.13 2.98 7.23
CA ILE A 171 -15.29 4.14 6.33
C ILE A 171 -14.92 3.78 4.89
N VAL A 172 -13.77 3.12 4.68
CA VAL A 172 -13.33 2.75 3.34
C VAL A 172 -14.22 1.69 2.71
N ALA A 173 -14.72 0.73 3.50
CA ALA A 173 -15.67 -0.28 3.02
C ALA A 173 -16.98 0.36 2.56
N THR A 174 -17.54 1.30 3.33
CA THR A 174 -18.76 2.03 2.95
C THR A 174 -18.55 2.90 1.71
N LEU A 175 -17.41 3.59 1.61
CA LEU A 175 -17.07 4.38 0.42
C LEU A 175 -16.84 3.52 -0.82
N SER A 176 -16.24 2.34 -0.66
CA SER A 176 -16.06 1.37 -1.74
C SER A 176 -17.39 0.85 -2.28
N LEU A 177 -18.39 0.66 -1.42
CA LEU A 177 -19.75 0.26 -1.81
C LEU A 177 -20.51 1.35 -2.57
N ILE A 178 -20.28 2.63 -2.23
CA ILE A 178 -20.94 3.77 -2.89
C ILE A 178 -20.32 4.03 -4.28
N HIS A 179 -19.07 3.62 -4.50
CA HIS A 179 -18.35 3.88 -5.76
C HIS A 179 -18.45 2.74 -6.79
N ILE A 180 -19.07 1.62 -6.44
CA ILE A 180 -19.43 0.54 -7.37
C ILE A 180 -20.80 0.79 -7.95
#